data_25604c684413f4344a21b1ad666488ad
#
_entry.id   25604c684413f4344a21b1ad666488ad
#
_cell.length_a   1.000
_cell.length_b   1.000
_cell.length_c   1.000
_cell.angle_alpha   90.00
_cell.angle_beta   90.00
_cell.angle_gamma   90.00
#
_symmetry.space_group_name_H-M   'P 1'
#
loop_
_entity.id
_entity.type
_entity.pdbx_description
1 polymer ?
#
loop_
_entity_poly.entity_id
_entity_poly.type
_entity_poly.pdbx_seq_one_letter_code
_entity_poly.pdbx_strand_id
1 'polypeptide(L)'
;MGLDDRDPNRAAAAILADLTLVPGIGEATGRRLQRQGYRTVADLMRHPLYRRDAARLLDSVAGRDTRDLVEWIGRRHRRSDPLLLEASRFHAPETLVFLDIETLGLSARPIVLIGLARVEGGEIAVRQYLLRSLDEEEAALTAALPDLEAEGAALVTFNGRAFDLPFIRERLACYGIRADLAAPHFDALLFARRRWKGPVPACRLSTLETEVLGVEREDDLPGRMVPEFYNLYRRTGNPGPLVPVVEHNRQDLISLVRLFALLRGDGGR
;
A
#
# COMPACT_ATOMS: atom_id res chain seq x y z
N MET A 1 -16.48 5.78 8.00
CA MET A 1 -15.52 5.49 6.94
C MET A 1 -15.13 4.01 7.07
N GLY A 2 -15.29 3.18 6.01
CA GLY A 2 -15.27 1.71 6.10
C GLY A 2 -13.91 1.01 6.33
N LEU A 3 -12.94 1.68 6.97
CA LEU A 3 -11.68 1.04 7.39
C LEU A 3 -11.85 0.23 8.69
N ASP A 4 -12.95 0.40 9.43
CA ASP A 4 -13.24 -0.30 10.68
C ASP A 4 -13.64 -1.78 10.51
N ASP A 5 -13.74 -2.28 9.26
CA ASP A 5 -14.03 -3.69 9.00
C ASP A 5 -12.80 -4.56 9.33
N ARG A 6 -12.42 -4.50 10.61
CA ARG A 6 -11.46 -5.40 11.22
C ARG A 6 -12.15 -6.70 11.58
N ASP A 7 -11.90 -7.72 10.81
CA ASP A 7 -12.14 -9.09 11.26
C ASP A 7 -10.86 -9.91 11.05
N PRO A 8 -9.89 -9.81 11.99
CA PRO A 8 -8.65 -10.57 11.91
C PRO A 8 -8.90 -12.09 11.97
N ASN A 9 -10.01 -12.54 12.56
CA ASN A 9 -10.35 -13.95 12.61
C ASN A 9 -10.84 -14.44 11.24
N ARG A 10 -11.66 -13.64 10.56
CA ARG A 10 -12.07 -13.90 9.17
C ARG A 10 -10.86 -13.91 8.25
N ALA A 11 -9.96 -12.92 8.38
CA ALA A 11 -8.74 -12.83 7.61
C ALA A 11 -7.85 -14.08 7.81
N ALA A 12 -7.62 -14.47 9.06
CA ALA A 12 -6.90 -15.69 9.38
C ALA A 12 -7.56 -16.93 8.77
N ALA A 13 -8.88 -17.06 8.89
CA ALA A 13 -9.62 -18.18 8.30
C ALA A 13 -9.48 -18.23 6.78
N ALA A 14 -9.58 -17.10 6.09
CA ALA A 14 -9.41 -17.00 4.63
C ALA A 14 -8.00 -17.41 4.19
N ILE A 15 -6.96 -16.91 4.87
CA ILE A 15 -5.56 -17.26 4.58
C ILE A 15 -5.32 -18.75 4.83
N LEU A 16 -5.79 -19.27 5.95
CA LEU A 16 -5.57 -20.68 6.33
C LEU A 16 -6.43 -21.68 5.55
N ALA A 17 -7.44 -21.23 4.82
CA ALA A 17 -8.22 -22.09 3.91
C ALA A 17 -7.47 -22.40 2.61
N ASP A 18 -6.44 -21.62 2.26
CA ASP A 18 -5.67 -21.84 1.03
C ASP A 18 -4.46 -22.76 1.29
N LEU A 19 -4.63 -24.04 0.98
CA LEU A 19 -3.55 -25.02 1.11
C LEU A 19 -2.37 -24.76 0.18
N THR A 20 -2.56 -24.00 -0.92
CA THR A 20 -1.50 -23.73 -1.90
C THR A 20 -0.45 -22.76 -1.39
N LEU A 21 -0.73 -22.10 -0.28
CA LEU A 21 0.27 -21.30 0.45
C LEU A 21 1.39 -22.17 1.02
N VAL A 22 1.12 -23.45 1.30
CA VAL A 22 2.14 -24.37 1.84
C VAL A 22 3.07 -24.85 0.71
N PRO A 23 4.41 -24.73 0.89
CA PRO A 23 5.39 -25.20 -0.10
C PRO A 23 5.13 -26.62 -0.58
N GLY A 24 5.22 -26.82 -1.90
CA GLY A 24 4.99 -28.14 -2.53
C GLY A 24 3.52 -28.50 -2.77
N ILE A 25 2.58 -27.64 -2.34
CA ILE A 25 1.16 -27.81 -2.64
C ILE A 25 0.76 -26.87 -3.77
N GLY A 26 0.60 -27.41 -4.97
CA GLY A 26 -0.05 -26.71 -6.09
C GLY A 26 -1.55 -27.06 -6.13
N GLU A 27 -2.29 -26.43 -7.05
CA GLU A 27 -3.76 -26.60 -7.17
C GLU A 27 -4.20 -28.08 -7.23
N ALA A 28 -3.53 -28.92 -8.04
CA ALA A 28 -3.88 -30.32 -8.17
C ALA A 28 -3.68 -31.10 -6.86
N THR A 29 -2.56 -30.83 -6.17
CA THR A 29 -2.26 -31.43 -4.87
C THR A 29 -3.25 -30.93 -3.81
N GLY A 30 -3.56 -29.62 -3.81
CA GLY A 30 -4.54 -29.03 -2.90
C GLY A 30 -5.92 -29.70 -3.04
N ARG A 31 -6.43 -29.85 -4.28
CA ARG A 31 -7.69 -30.54 -4.53
C ARG A 31 -7.68 -32.02 -4.07
N ARG A 32 -6.54 -32.71 -4.21
CA ARG A 32 -6.38 -34.09 -3.71
C ARG A 32 -6.41 -34.11 -2.18
N LEU A 33 -5.70 -33.24 -1.51
CA LEU A 33 -5.68 -33.13 -0.06
C LEU A 33 -7.06 -32.80 0.51
N GLN A 34 -7.80 -31.88 -0.13
CA GLN A 34 -9.17 -31.54 0.27
C GLN A 34 -10.09 -32.78 0.22
N ARG A 35 -9.99 -33.63 -0.82
CA ARG A 35 -10.72 -34.90 -0.89
C ARG A 35 -10.32 -35.90 0.19
N GLN A 36 -9.08 -35.79 0.70
CA GLN A 36 -8.58 -36.60 1.81
C GLN A 36 -8.94 -36.02 3.20
N GLY A 37 -9.70 -34.89 3.25
CA GLY A 37 -10.16 -34.30 4.49
C GLY A 37 -9.25 -33.18 5.06
N TYR A 38 -8.17 -32.82 4.35
CA TYR A 38 -7.36 -31.66 4.71
C TYR A 38 -7.97 -30.40 4.08
N ARG A 39 -8.75 -29.64 4.83
CA ARG A 39 -9.47 -28.46 4.31
C ARG A 39 -8.76 -27.15 4.58
N THR A 40 -7.93 -27.10 5.63
CA THR A 40 -7.20 -25.93 6.07
C THR A 40 -5.73 -26.24 6.30
N VAL A 41 -4.91 -25.22 6.39
CA VAL A 41 -3.49 -25.35 6.78
C VAL A 41 -3.36 -26.02 8.16
N ALA A 42 -4.29 -25.77 9.07
CA ALA A 42 -4.29 -26.43 10.39
C ALA A 42 -4.47 -27.96 10.28
N ASP A 43 -5.25 -28.45 9.33
CA ASP A 43 -5.40 -29.89 9.10
C ASP A 43 -4.08 -30.54 8.68
N LEU A 44 -3.22 -29.79 7.95
CA LEU A 44 -1.91 -30.28 7.49
C LEU A 44 -0.93 -30.55 8.62
N MET A 45 -1.21 -30.12 9.85
CA MET A 45 -0.42 -30.50 11.03
C MET A 45 -0.35 -32.01 11.23
N ARG A 46 -1.35 -32.75 10.74
CA ARG A 46 -1.42 -34.23 10.76
C ARG A 46 -0.72 -34.89 9.56
N HIS A 47 -0.31 -34.07 8.56
CA HIS A 47 0.28 -34.61 7.33
C HIS A 47 1.80 -34.71 7.46
N PRO A 48 2.42 -35.88 7.24
CA PRO A 48 3.86 -36.12 7.52
C PRO A 48 4.79 -35.20 6.73
N LEU A 49 4.43 -34.84 5.49
CA LEU A 49 5.27 -34.02 4.61
C LEU A 49 5.11 -32.52 4.82
N TYR A 50 3.89 -32.06 5.14
CA TYR A 50 3.55 -30.63 5.11
C TYR A 50 3.46 -29.99 6.50
N ARG A 51 3.46 -30.78 7.58
CA ARG A 51 3.29 -30.29 8.96
C ARG A 51 4.24 -29.17 9.36
N ARG A 52 5.52 -29.22 8.89
CA ARG A 52 6.53 -28.23 9.27
C ARG A 52 6.23 -26.86 8.68
N ASP A 53 5.91 -26.82 7.38
CA ASP A 53 5.59 -25.55 6.71
C ASP A 53 4.22 -25.04 7.09
N ALA A 54 3.27 -25.95 7.35
CA ALA A 54 1.97 -25.60 7.91
C ALA A 54 2.11 -24.94 9.29
N ALA A 55 2.95 -25.48 10.19
CA ALA A 55 3.23 -24.89 11.49
C ALA A 55 3.78 -23.46 11.35
N ARG A 56 4.77 -23.24 10.49
CA ARG A 56 5.35 -21.90 10.26
C ARG A 56 4.31 -20.89 9.78
N LEU A 57 3.44 -21.29 8.83
CA LEU A 57 2.37 -20.40 8.37
C LEU A 57 1.34 -20.13 9.46
N LEU A 58 0.99 -21.13 10.27
CA LEU A 58 0.10 -20.96 11.43
C LEU A 58 0.70 -19.99 12.45
N ASP A 59 2.00 -20.11 12.75
CA ASP A 59 2.70 -19.21 13.67
C ASP A 59 2.71 -17.77 13.16
N SER A 60 2.98 -17.55 11.85
CA SER A 60 2.93 -16.22 11.24
C SER A 60 1.53 -15.60 11.29
N VAL A 61 0.47 -16.41 11.05
CA VAL A 61 -0.92 -15.95 11.14
C VAL A 61 -1.32 -15.67 12.60
N ALA A 62 -0.94 -16.53 13.54
CA ALA A 62 -1.24 -16.37 14.96
C ALA A 62 -0.52 -15.15 15.55
N GLY A 63 0.74 -14.94 15.18
CA GLY A 63 1.55 -13.78 15.56
C GLY A 63 1.16 -12.50 14.82
N ARG A 64 0.27 -12.59 13.84
CA ARG A 64 -0.12 -11.48 12.94
C ARG A 64 1.10 -10.83 12.29
N ASP A 65 2.12 -11.61 11.98
CA ASP A 65 3.31 -11.13 11.28
C ASP A 65 2.97 -10.86 9.81
N THR A 66 2.41 -9.68 9.58
CA THR A 66 1.95 -9.27 8.25
C THR A 66 3.12 -9.10 7.27
N ARG A 67 4.32 -8.78 7.75
CA ARG A 67 5.53 -8.70 6.92
C ARG A 67 5.84 -10.07 6.31
N ASP A 68 5.90 -11.10 7.14
CA ASP A 68 6.14 -12.48 6.70
C ASP A 68 5.00 -12.99 5.82
N LEU A 69 3.74 -12.70 6.21
CA LEU A 69 2.55 -13.12 5.45
C LEU A 69 2.50 -12.50 4.05
N VAL A 70 2.76 -11.20 3.89
CA VAL A 70 2.80 -10.53 2.58
C VAL A 70 3.88 -11.14 1.68
N GLU A 71 5.03 -11.47 2.25
CA GLU A 71 6.10 -12.12 1.52
C GLU A 71 5.74 -13.58 1.17
N TRP A 72 5.19 -14.32 2.12
CA TRP A 72 4.75 -15.71 1.95
C TRP A 72 3.69 -15.83 0.85
N ILE A 73 2.62 -15.05 0.94
CA ILE A 73 1.56 -15.01 -0.07
C ILE A 73 2.15 -14.59 -1.44
N GLY A 74 2.98 -13.54 -1.45
CA GLY A 74 3.56 -13.02 -2.68
C GLY A 74 4.56 -13.95 -3.39
N ARG A 75 5.08 -14.98 -2.73
CA ARG A 75 5.89 -16.04 -3.36
C ARG A 75 5.03 -17.10 -4.07
N ARG A 76 3.74 -17.22 -3.73
CA ARG A 76 2.82 -18.24 -4.23
C ARG A 76 1.79 -17.67 -5.18
N HIS A 77 1.31 -16.48 -4.91
CA HIS A 77 0.26 -15.78 -5.62
C HIS A 77 0.74 -14.48 -6.23
N ARG A 78 -0.08 -13.94 -7.13
CA ARG A 78 0.17 -12.60 -7.69
C ARG A 78 0.06 -11.54 -6.60
N ARG A 79 0.80 -10.46 -6.73
CA ARG A 79 0.75 -9.31 -5.82
C ARG A 79 -0.62 -8.60 -5.77
N SER A 80 -1.54 -8.96 -6.66
CA SER A 80 -2.94 -8.53 -6.66
C SER A 80 -3.89 -9.54 -6.03
N ASP A 81 -3.36 -10.57 -5.35
CA ASP A 81 -4.20 -11.63 -4.78
C ASP A 81 -5.05 -11.09 -3.62
N PRO A 82 -6.36 -11.47 -3.54
CA PRO A 82 -7.23 -11.02 -2.44
C PRO A 82 -6.72 -11.40 -1.06
N LEU A 83 -5.95 -12.49 -0.91
CA LEU A 83 -5.37 -12.87 0.38
C LEU A 83 -4.43 -11.80 0.95
N LEU A 84 -3.81 -10.97 0.09
CA LEU A 84 -3.03 -9.82 0.55
C LEU A 84 -3.92 -8.73 1.16
N LEU A 85 -5.13 -8.50 0.61
CA LEU A 85 -6.10 -7.60 1.24
C LEU A 85 -6.60 -8.18 2.57
N GLU A 86 -6.82 -9.49 2.65
CA GLU A 86 -7.15 -10.15 3.91
C GLU A 86 -6.01 -9.96 4.93
N ALA A 87 -4.74 -10.13 4.55
CA ALA A 87 -3.61 -9.88 5.43
C ALA A 87 -3.57 -8.42 5.93
N SER A 88 -4.00 -7.44 5.13
CA SER A 88 -4.08 -6.05 5.57
C SER A 88 -5.07 -5.83 6.73
N ARG A 89 -6.04 -6.73 6.94
CA ARG A 89 -7.03 -6.64 8.03
C ARG A 89 -6.46 -6.94 9.41
N PHE A 90 -5.21 -7.43 9.49
CA PHE A 90 -4.49 -7.51 10.76
C PHE A 90 -4.06 -6.14 11.27
N HIS A 91 -4.02 -5.12 10.39
CA HIS A 91 -3.66 -3.76 10.76
C HIS A 91 -4.87 -2.93 11.17
N ALA A 92 -4.69 -2.17 12.26
CA ALA A 92 -5.61 -1.12 12.64
C ALA A 92 -5.62 0.00 11.58
N PRO A 93 -6.76 0.69 11.38
CA PRO A 93 -6.77 1.88 10.54
C PRO A 93 -5.66 2.86 10.88
N GLU A 94 -5.39 3.05 12.17
CA GLU A 94 -4.38 3.97 12.71
C GLU A 94 -2.94 3.55 12.44
N THR A 95 -2.70 2.25 12.17
CA THR A 95 -1.37 1.72 11.82
C THR A 95 -1.10 1.70 10.32
N LEU A 96 -2.10 2.06 9.50
CA LEU A 96 -1.91 2.21 8.06
C LEU A 96 -1.32 3.58 7.75
N VAL A 97 -0.22 3.59 7.01
CA VAL A 97 0.44 4.80 6.53
C VAL A 97 0.24 4.88 5.02
N PHE A 98 -0.50 5.87 4.58
CA PHE A 98 -0.73 6.14 3.17
C PHE A 98 0.34 7.11 2.69
N LEU A 99 0.97 6.80 1.57
CA LEU A 99 2.11 7.53 1.04
C LEU A 99 1.88 7.88 -0.42
N ASP A 100 2.19 9.12 -0.77
CA ASP A 100 2.27 9.64 -2.13
C ASP A 100 3.35 10.71 -2.22
N ILE A 101 4.11 10.77 -3.32
CA ILE A 101 5.22 11.72 -3.51
C ILE A 101 5.09 12.50 -4.79
N GLU A 102 5.58 13.75 -4.78
CA GLU A 102 5.76 14.56 -5.97
C GLU A 102 7.24 14.77 -6.26
N THR A 103 7.62 14.65 -7.53
CA THR A 103 9.02 14.69 -7.96
C THR A 103 9.24 15.64 -9.13
N LEU A 104 10.47 16.05 -9.35
CA LEU A 104 10.85 16.86 -10.53
C LEU A 104 11.10 16.04 -11.80
N GLY A 105 10.72 14.78 -11.81
CA GLY A 105 10.84 13.89 -12.98
C GLY A 105 10.77 12.42 -12.61
N LEU A 106 10.92 11.55 -13.60
CA LEU A 106 10.66 10.11 -13.45
C LEU A 106 11.81 9.31 -12.83
N SER A 107 13.02 9.84 -12.77
CA SER A 107 14.19 9.17 -12.20
C SER A 107 15.31 10.14 -11.89
N ALA A 108 16.14 9.84 -10.89
CA ALA A 108 17.32 10.61 -10.50
C ALA A 108 17.05 12.13 -10.30
N ARG A 109 15.85 12.48 -9.86
CA ARG A 109 15.43 13.85 -9.60
C ARG A 109 15.02 14.02 -8.14
N PRO A 110 15.07 15.24 -7.58
CA PRO A 110 14.60 15.48 -6.22
C PRO A 110 13.11 15.17 -6.05
N ILE A 111 12.75 14.66 -4.87
CA ILE A 111 11.40 14.66 -4.36
C ILE A 111 11.13 16.08 -3.84
N VAL A 112 10.05 16.69 -4.27
CA VAL A 112 9.69 18.07 -3.86
C VAL A 112 8.56 18.11 -2.83
N LEU A 113 7.80 17.01 -2.72
CA LEU A 113 6.75 16.87 -1.74
C LEU A 113 6.65 15.40 -1.32
N ILE A 114 6.64 15.14 -0.01
CA ILE A 114 6.31 13.84 0.56
C ILE A 114 4.99 14.01 1.30
N GLY A 115 3.96 13.32 0.85
CA GLY A 115 2.65 13.30 1.48
C GLY A 115 2.42 12.00 2.24
N LEU A 116 1.96 12.12 3.48
CA LEU A 116 1.57 11.01 4.33
C LEU A 116 0.15 11.24 4.83
N ALA A 117 -0.67 10.18 4.85
CA ALA A 117 -1.95 10.23 5.54
C ALA A 117 -2.07 9.07 6.52
N ARG A 118 -2.78 9.32 7.62
CA ARG A 118 -3.17 8.34 8.63
C ARG A 118 -4.63 8.51 8.99
N VAL A 119 -5.21 7.52 9.62
CA VAL A 119 -6.53 7.64 10.25
C VAL A 119 -6.31 7.90 11.72
N GLU A 120 -6.76 9.03 12.21
CA GLU A 120 -6.66 9.46 13.60
C GLU A 120 -8.06 9.81 14.13
N GLY A 121 -8.53 9.10 15.14
CA GLY A 121 -9.87 9.33 15.69
C GLY A 121 -11.02 9.17 14.71
N GLY A 122 -10.84 8.38 13.64
CA GLY A 122 -11.85 8.18 12.59
C GLY A 122 -11.79 9.21 11.45
N GLU A 123 -10.92 10.21 11.55
CA GLU A 123 -10.67 11.23 10.53
C GLU A 123 -9.38 10.94 9.75
N ILE A 124 -9.25 11.52 8.56
CA ILE A 124 -8.02 11.43 7.77
C ILE A 124 -7.13 12.61 8.12
N ALA A 125 -6.04 12.35 8.81
CA ALA A 125 -4.97 13.32 9.03
C ALA A 125 -3.95 13.25 7.90
N VAL A 126 -3.69 14.38 7.23
CA VAL A 126 -2.70 14.49 6.16
C VAL A 126 -1.54 15.36 6.63
N ARG A 127 -0.32 14.86 6.44
CA ARG A 127 0.93 15.56 6.71
C ARG A 127 1.73 15.65 5.42
N GLN A 128 2.21 16.83 5.10
CA GLN A 128 2.94 17.07 3.87
C GLN A 128 4.27 17.79 4.16
N TYR A 129 5.35 17.28 3.60
CA TYR A 129 6.69 17.85 3.66
C TYR A 129 7.03 18.43 2.29
N LEU A 130 6.72 19.72 2.12
CA LEU A 130 6.97 20.48 0.89
C LEU A 130 8.34 21.15 0.98
N LEU A 131 9.18 21.00 -0.02
CA LEU A 131 10.46 21.67 -0.12
C LEU A 131 10.29 23.12 -0.60
N ARG A 132 10.84 24.08 0.15
CA ARG A 132 10.99 25.48 -0.29
C ARG A 132 12.27 25.65 -1.12
N SER A 133 13.28 24.83 -0.84
CA SER A 133 14.53 24.72 -1.61
C SER A 133 14.89 23.25 -1.78
N LEU A 134 15.59 22.90 -2.84
CA LEU A 134 16.03 21.52 -3.07
C LEU A 134 17.02 21.03 -2.00
N ASP A 135 17.68 21.92 -1.30
CA ASP A 135 18.58 21.60 -0.18
C ASP A 135 17.84 21.05 1.04
N GLU A 136 16.51 21.21 1.10
CA GLU A 136 15.67 20.70 2.19
C GLU A 136 15.26 19.23 1.99
N GLU A 137 15.62 18.60 0.86
CA GLU A 137 15.19 17.21 0.58
C GLU A 137 15.65 16.21 1.64
N GLU A 138 16.90 16.34 2.11
CA GLU A 138 17.43 15.47 3.17
C GLU A 138 16.61 15.61 4.46
N ALA A 139 16.26 16.84 4.83
CA ALA A 139 15.45 17.12 6.01
C ALA A 139 14.02 16.58 5.88
N ALA A 140 13.40 16.71 4.70
CA ALA A 140 12.05 16.21 4.44
C ALA A 140 12.02 14.67 4.47
N LEU A 141 13.01 14.01 3.85
CA LEU A 141 13.16 12.56 3.91
C LEU A 141 13.32 12.08 5.35
N THR A 142 14.22 12.72 6.12
CA THR A 142 14.45 12.37 7.53
C THR A 142 13.20 12.58 8.38
N ALA A 143 12.46 13.67 8.14
CA ALA A 143 11.22 13.96 8.87
C ALA A 143 10.07 12.98 8.57
N ALA A 144 10.07 12.33 7.39
CA ALA A 144 9.07 11.34 7.02
C ALA A 144 9.38 9.94 7.59
N LEU A 145 10.65 9.62 7.91
CA LEU A 145 11.06 8.28 8.36
C LEU A 145 10.31 7.77 9.60
N PRO A 146 10.05 8.56 10.65
CA PRO A 146 9.33 8.07 11.83
C PRO A 146 7.95 7.49 11.52
N ASP A 147 7.26 7.99 10.50
CA ASP A 147 5.99 7.45 10.04
C ASP A 147 6.18 6.17 9.19
N LEU A 148 7.21 6.14 8.34
CA LEU A 148 7.48 5.03 7.42
C LEU A 148 8.09 3.81 8.13
N GLU A 149 8.80 4.02 9.24
CA GLU A 149 9.46 2.99 10.05
C GLU A 149 8.71 2.69 11.36
N ALA A 150 7.51 3.27 11.56
CA ALA A 150 6.77 3.09 12.79
C ALA A 150 6.50 1.59 13.05
N GLU A 151 6.72 1.15 14.28
CA GLU A 151 6.47 -0.23 14.66
C GLU A 151 5.00 -0.62 14.44
N GLY A 152 4.78 -1.76 13.81
CA GLY A 152 3.45 -2.24 13.47
C GLY A 152 2.78 -1.50 12.31
N ALA A 153 3.45 -0.51 11.70
CA ALA A 153 2.92 0.18 10.52
C ALA A 153 2.87 -0.74 9.29
N ALA A 154 1.91 -0.45 8.41
CA ALA A 154 1.88 -0.99 7.06
C ALA A 154 1.68 0.14 6.06
N LEU A 155 2.43 0.10 4.97
CA LEU A 155 2.37 1.11 3.93
C LEU A 155 1.27 0.80 2.92
N VAL A 156 0.53 1.82 2.53
CA VAL A 156 -0.45 1.78 1.45
C VAL A 156 -0.09 2.86 0.43
N THR A 157 -0.01 2.48 -0.84
CA THR A 157 0.33 3.40 -1.92
C THR A 157 -0.56 3.16 -3.13
N PHE A 158 -0.50 4.04 -4.13
CA PHE A 158 -1.07 3.82 -5.44
C PHE A 158 0.04 3.78 -6.51
N ASN A 159 0.45 2.60 -6.95
CA ASN A 159 1.61 2.36 -7.82
C ASN A 159 2.97 2.58 -7.13
N GLY A 160 2.98 2.75 -5.82
CA GLY A 160 4.20 3.09 -5.09
C GLY A 160 5.23 1.98 -5.03
N ARG A 161 4.83 0.74 -5.31
CA ARG A 161 5.77 -0.37 -5.48
C ARG A 161 6.73 -0.14 -6.65
N ALA A 162 6.23 0.48 -7.71
CA ALA A 162 7.00 0.75 -8.93
C ALA A 162 7.61 2.16 -8.94
N PHE A 163 7.09 3.09 -8.13
CA PHE A 163 7.49 4.49 -8.16
C PHE A 163 7.94 5.01 -6.79
N ASP A 164 7.03 5.25 -5.85
CA ASP A 164 7.31 5.98 -4.61
C ASP A 164 8.42 5.34 -3.77
N LEU A 165 8.33 4.03 -3.47
CA LEU A 165 9.30 3.36 -2.61
C LEU A 165 10.68 3.22 -3.25
N PRO A 166 10.83 2.83 -4.53
CA PRO A 166 12.12 2.88 -5.20
C PRO A 166 12.73 4.27 -5.20
N PHE A 167 11.90 5.30 -5.43
CA PHE A 167 12.34 6.69 -5.46
C PHE A 167 12.85 7.15 -4.11
N ILE A 168 12.08 6.94 -3.03
CA ILE A 168 12.50 7.27 -1.65
C ILE A 168 13.80 6.54 -1.30
N ARG A 169 13.91 5.24 -1.62
CA ARG A 169 15.14 4.47 -1.35
C ARG A 169 16.36 5.04 -2.07
N GLU A 170 16.19 5.41 -3.34
CA GLU A 170 17.24 6.04 -4.13
C GLU A 170 17.69 7.37 -3.51
N ARG A 171 16.74 8.23 -3.11
CA ARG A 171 17.05 9.53 -2.51
C ARG A 171 17.70 9.40 -1.13
N LEU A 172 17.21 8.51 -0.28
CA LEU A 172 17.84 8.19 1.01
C LEU A 172 19.29 7.71 0.81
N ALA A 173 19.52 6.84 -0.16
CA ALA A 173 20.87 6.37 -0.49
C ALA A 173 21.79 7.50 -0.97
N CYS A 174 21.29 8.46 -1.76
CA CYS A 174 22.06 9.63 -2.20
C CYS A 174 22.56 10.48 -1.02
N TYR A 175 21.81 10.56 0.07
CA TYR A 175 22.18 11.29 1.29
C TYR A 175 22.89 10.40 2.33
N GLY A 176 23.12 9.13 2.03
CA GLY A 176 23.73 8.17 2.97
C GLY A 176 22.85 7.83 4.18
N ILE A 177 21.54 8.12 4.10
CA ILE A 177 20.58 7.83 5.16
C ILE A 177 20.21 6.36 5.11
N ARG A 178 20.40 5.66 6.23
CA ARG A 178 19.95 4.27 6.40
C ARG A 178 18.53 4.27 6.95
N ALA A 179 17.63 3.55 6.28
CA ALA A 179 16.25 3.39 6.68
C ALA A 179 15.78 1.95 6.49
N ASP A 180 14.99 1.43 7.42
CA ASP A 180 14.31 0.13 7.29
C ASP A 180 12.90 0.31 6.70
N LEU A 181 12.82 0.47 5.40
CA LEU A 181 11.55 0.54 4.69
C LEU A 181 10.99 -0.87 4.38
N ALA A 182 10.97 -1.74 5.38
CA ALA A 182 10.52 -3.12 5.25
C ALA A 182 9.12 -3.37 5.83
N ALA A 183 8.37 -2.31 6.15
CA ALA A 183 6.96 -2.42 6.53
C ALA A 183 6.16 -3.21 5.47
N PRO A 184 5.15 -4.00 5.87
CA PRO A 184 4.22 -4.62 4.93
C PRO A 184 3.67 -3.58 3.98
N HIS A 185 3.65 -3.89 2.67
CA HIS A 185 3.27 -2.91 1.66
C HIS A 185 2.12 -3.41 0.79
N PHE A 186 1.04 -2.63 0.76
CA PHE A 186 -0.18 -2.87 -0.01
C PHE A 186 -0.30 -1.81 -1.11
N ASP A 187 -0.04 -2.20 -2.36
CA ASP A 187 -0.18 -1.32 -3.51
C ASP A 187 -1.61 -1.40 -4.06
N ALA A 188 -2.41 -0.37 -3.77
CA ALA A 188 -3.83 -0.31 -4.11
C ALA A 188 -4.10 -0.40 -5.62
N LEU A 189 -3.17 0.04 -6.47
CA LEU A 189 -3.30 -0.08 -7.92
C LEU A 189 -3.43 -1.54 -8.37
N LEU A 190 -2.69 -2.46 -7.74
CA LEU A 190 -2.71 -3.87 -8.11
C LEU A 190 -4.09 -4.49 -7.85
N PHE A 191 -4.70 -4.16 -6.73
CA PHE A 191 -6.04 -4.62 -6.36
C PHE A 191 -7.13 -3.93 -7.19
N ALA A 192 -6.99 -2.62 -7.43
CA ALA A 192 -7.89 -1.87 -8.29
C ALA A 192 -7.91 -2.43 -9.72
N ARG A 193 -6.74 -2.73 -10.29
CA ARG A 193 -6.64 -3.38 -11.60
C ARG A 193 -7.31 -4.76 -11.63
N ARG A 194 -7.18 -5.53 -10.57
CA ARG A 194 -7.84 -6.85 -10.48
C ARG A 194 -9.35 -6.71 -10.48
N ARG A 195 -9.87 -5.70 -9.78
CA ARG A 195 -11.31 -5.51 -9.55
C ARG A 195 -12.00 -4.78 -10.70
N TRP A 196 -11.39 -3.69 -11.19
CA TRP A 196 -12.04 -2.77 -12.11
C TRP A 196 -11.42 -2.70 -13.51
N LYS A 197 -10.38 -3.49 -13.82
CA LYS A 197 -9.84 -3.53 -15.18
C LYS A 197 -10.90 -4.11 -16.14
N GLY A 198 -11.33 -3.29 -17.08
CA GLY A 198 -12.42 -3.59 -18.03
C GLY A 198 -13.67 -2.75 -17.73
N PRO A 199 -14.26 -2.77 -16.53
CA PRO A 199 -15.37 -1.87 -16.19
C PRO A 199 -15.03 -0.38 -16.26
N VAL A 200 -13.79 0.02 -15.88
CA VAL A 200 -13.36 1.42 -15.96
C VAL A 200 -12.38 1.65 -17.13
N PRO A 201 -12.37 2.85 -17.74
CA PRO A 201 -11.54 3.15 -18.92
C PRO A 201 -10.05 3.03 -18.64
N ALA A 202 -9.60 3.40 -17.44
CA ALA A 202 -8.22 3.29 -16.98
C ALA A 202 -8.15 3.16 -15.46
N CYS A 203 -7.20 2.39 -14.94
CA CYS A 203 -6.94 2.31 -13.50
C CYS A 203 -5.91 3.39 -13.09
N ARG A 204 -6.24 4.67 -13.33
CA ARG A 204 -5.54 5.82 -12.73
C ARG A 204 -6.32 6.24 -11.49
N LEU A 205 -5.67 6.85 -10.51
CA LEU A 205 -6.34 7.27 -9.28
C LEU A 205 -7.48 8.25 -9.60
N SER A 206 -7.23 9.27 -10.43
CA SER A 206 -8.24 10.24 -10.87
C SER A 206 -9.44 9.59 -11.59
N THR A 207 -9.22 8.56 -12.40
CA THR A 207 -10.33 7.82 -13.03
C THR A 207 -11.14 7.03 -11.99
N LEU A 208 -10.47 6.39 -11.03
CA LEU A 208 -11.15 5.65 -9.97
C LEU A 208 -11.89 6.58 -9.01
N GLU A 209 -11.42 7.81 -8.83
CA GLU A 209 -12.16 8.84 -8.07
C GLU A 209 -13.51 9.11 -8.70
N THR A 210 -13.54 9.41 -9.98
CA THR A 210 -14.79 9.71 -10.68
C THR A 210 -15.68 8.47 -10.79
N GLU A 211 -15.15 7.37 -11.28
CA GLU A 211 -15.95 6.19 -11.66
C GLU A 211 -16.32 5.29 -10.47
N VAL A 212 -15.55 5.33 -9.40
CA VAL A 212 -15.70 4.40 -8.27
C VAL A 212 -16.05 5.12 -6.97
N LEU A 213 -15.41 6.26 -6.69
CA LEU A 213 -15.60 6.99 -5.45
C LEU A 213 -16.64 8.12 -5.58
N GLY A 214 -17.06 8.47 -6.81
CA GLY A 214 -17.99 9.57 -7.08
C GLY A 214 -17.41 10.94 -6.70
N VAL A 215 -16.08 11.11 -6.81
CA VAL A 215 -15.35 12.33 -6.50
C VAL A 215 -14.95 13.00 -7.81
N GLU A 216 -15.40 14.22 -8.02
CA GLU A 216 -14.94 15.07 -9.09
C GLU A 216 -13.93 16.09 -8.54
N ARG A 217 -12.84 16.31 -9.27
CA ARG A 217 -11.84 17.33 -8.94
C ARG A 217 -12.13 18.59 -9.75
N GLU A 218 -12.29 19.70 -9.07
CA GLU A 218 -12.26 21.00 -9.71
C GLU A 218 -10.82 21.47 -9.84
N ASP A 219 -10.41 21.92 -11.04
CA ASP A 219 -9.09 22.49 -11.33
C ASP A 219 -7.87 21.59 -10.93
N ASP A 220 -7.97 20.28 -11.17
CA ASP A 220 -6.88 19.36 -10.82
C ASP A 220 -5.61 19.60 -11.63
N LEU A 221 -4.46 19.64 -10.92
CA LEU A 221 -3.14 19.72 -11.54
C LEU A 221 -2.70 18.33 -11.99
N PRO A 222 -2.55 18.05 -13.30
CA PRO A 222 -1.95 16.78 -13.71
C PRO A 222 -0.55 16.63 -13.12
N GLY A 223 -0.23 15.50 -12.45
CA GLY A 223 1.06 15.28 -11.78
C GLY A 223 2.29 15.51 -12.68
N ARG A 224 2.16 15.30 -14.02
CA ARG A 224 3.22 15.63 -14.99
C ARG A 224 3.59 17.13 -15.03
N MET A 225 2.71 18.00 -14.51
CA MET A 225 2.93 19.46 -14.47
C MET A 225 3.58 19.93 -13.17
N VAL A 226 3.71 19.09 -12.17
CA VAL A 226 4.39 19.41 -10.91
C VAL A 226 5.77 20.03 -11.13
N PRO A 227 6.63 19.47 -12.02
CA PRO A 227 7.93 20.08 -12.29
C PRO A 227 7.86 21.51 -12.83
N GLU A 228 6.86 21.81 -13.67
CA GLU A 228 6.68 23.16 -14.24
C GLU A 228 6.27 24.15 -13.16
N PHE A 229 5.30 23.81 -12.33
CA PHE A 229 4.80 24.66 -11.26
C PHE A 229 5.85 24.89 -10.18
N TYR A 230 6.59 23.85 -9.80
CA TYR A 230 7.69 23.99 -8.85
C TYR A 230 8.83 24.83 -9.41
N ASN A 231 9.20 24.69 -10.68
CA ASN A 231 10.21 25.53 -11.32
C ASN A 231 9.74 26.99 -11.48
N LEU A 232 8.45 27.23 -11.70
CA LEU A 232 7.90 28.58 -11.70
C LEU A 232 8.08 29.24 -10.33
N TYR A 233 7.73 28.55 -9.25
CA TYR A 233 8.00 28.99 -7.89
C TYR A 233 9.48 29.31 -7.69
N ARG A 234 10.40 28.42 -8.05
CA ARG A 234 11.84 28.63 -7.88
C ARG A 234 12.37 29.85 -8.63
N ARG A 235 11.82 30.18 -9.78
CA ARG A 235 12.25 31.34 -10.57
C ARG A 235 11.70 32.67 -10.07
N THR A 236 10.49 32.63 -9.51
CA THR A 236 9.76 33.85 -9.15
C THR A 236 9.79 34.16 -7.65
N GLY A 237 10.05 33.15 -6.82
CA GLY A 237 9.86 33.25 -5.36
C GLY A 237 8.38 33.33 -4.94
N ASN A 238 7.44 33.30 -5.89
CA ASN A 238 6.01 33.33 -5.61
C ASN A 238 5.51 31.93 -5.20
N PRO A 239 4.97 31.73 -3.99
CA PRO A 239 4.46 30.42 -3.55
C PRO A 239 3.13 30.02 -4.21
N GLY A 240 2.43 30.91 -4.88
CA GLY A 240 1.13 30.63 -5.51
C GLY A 240 1.12 29.35 -6.37
N PRO A 241 2.12 29.12 -7.23
CA PRO A 241 2.22 27.88 -8.02
C PRO A 241 2.32 26.59 -7.22
N LEU A 242 2.72 26.64 -5.94
CA LEU A 242 2.81 25.45 -5.09
C LEU A 242 1.45 24.99 -4.53
N VAL A 243 0.47 25.88 -4.45
CA VAL A 243 -0.86 25.58 -3.91
C VAL A 243 -1.51 24.40 -4.64
N PRO A 244 -1.64 24.40 -5.98
CA PRO A 244 -2.24 23.27 -6.69
C PRO A 244 -1.40 21.98 -6.56
N VAL A 245 -0.08 22.05 -6.38
CA VAL A 245 0.76 20.87 -6.13
C VAL A 245 0.42 20.23 -4.79
N VAL A 246 0.32 21.05 -3.74
CA VAL A 246 -0.04 20.57 -2.39
C VAL A 246 -1.46 20.01 -2.35
N GLU A 247 -2.42 20.67 -3.00
CA GLU A 247 -3.81 20.20 -3.07
C GLU A 247 -3.94 18.90 -3.87
N HIS A 248 -3.22 18.74 -4.99
CA HIS A 248 -3.17 17.52 -5.77
C HIS A 248 -2.73 16.32 -4.91
N ASN A 249 -1.57 16.41 -4.28
CA ASN A 249 -1.05 15.36 -3.40
C ASN A 249 -1.98 15.09 -2.20
N ARG A 250 -2.57 16.15 -1.59
CA ARG A 250 -3.55 15.99 -0.51
C ARG A 250 -4.76 15.19 -0.96
N GLN A 251 -5.30 15.51 -2.13
CA GLN A 251 -6.46 14.83 -2.70
C GLN A 251 -6.12 13.37 -3.05
N ASP A 252 -4.94 13.10 -3.63
CA ASP A 252 -4.48 11.74 -3.92
C ASP A 252 -4.43 10.88 -2.66
N LEU A 253 -3.91 11.41 -1.55
CA LEU A 253 -3.88 10.73 -0.27
C LEU A 253 -5.29 10.43 0.27
N ILE A 254 -6.20 11.41 0.25
CA ILE A 254 -7.59 11.21 0.72
C ILE A 254 -8.28 10.14 -0.12
N SER A 255 -8.11 10.21 -1.42
CA SER A 255 -8.70 9.24 -2.35
C SER A 255 -8.10 7.85 -2.19
N LEU A 256 -6.79 7.76 -1.95
CA LEU A 256 -6.11 6.50 -1.66
C LEU A 256 -6.66 5.84 -0.39
N VAL A 257 -6.87 6.62 0.69
CA VAL A 257 -7.50 6.12 1.93
C VAL A 257 -8.90 5.56 1.64
N ARG A 258 -9.74 6.32 0.93
CA ARG A 258 -11.11 5.91 0.59
C ARG A 258 -11.14 4.68 -0.33
N LEU A 259 -10.29 4.67 -1.35
CA LEU A 259 -10.16 3.54 -2.27
C LEU A 259 -9.72 2.26 -1.53
N PHE A 260 -8.72 2.37 -0.65
CA PHE A 260 -8.24 1.22 0.10
C PHE A 260 -9.29 0.70 1.09
N ALA A 261 -10.06 1.60 1.72
CA ALA A 261 -11.20 1.24 2.55
C ALA A 261 -12.24 0.44 1.76
N LEU A 262 -12.58 0.90 0.55
CA LEU A 262 -13.52 0.21 -0.35
C LEU A 262 -12.99 -1.17 -0.78
N LEU A 263 -11.70 -1.27 -1.12
CA LEU A 263 -11.06 -2.53 -1.49
C LEU A 263 -11.08 -3.54 -0.33
N ARG A 264 -10.88 -3.07 0.91
CA ARG A 264 -10.97 -3.92 2.12
C ARG A 264 -12.41 -4.30 2.44
N GLY A 265 -13.37 -3.37 2.34
CA GLY A 265 -14.76 -3.58 2.74
C GLY A 265 -15.47 -4.67 1.94
N ASP A 266 -15.22 -4.74 0.64
CA ASP A 266 -15.90 -5.62 -0.29
C ASP A 266 -15.19 -6.99 -0.51
N GLY A 267 -14.40 -7.43 0.40
CA GLY A 267 -13.68 -8.72 0.32
C GLY A 267 -14.64 -9.91 0.25
N GLY A 268 -15.25 -10.14 -0.93
CA GLY A 268 -16.03 -11.35 -1.17
C GLY A 268 -17.37 -11.19 -1.89
N ARG A 269 -17.45 -10.39 -2.93
CA ARG A 269 -18.53 -10.54 -3.93
C ARG A 269 -17.93 -10.65 -5.31
#